data_3463a8b993c9404b08ed3e6717e0307d
#
_entry.id   3463a8b993c9404b08ed3e6717e0307d
#
_cell.length_a   1.000
_cell.length_b   1.000
_cell.length_c   1.000
_cell.angle_alpha   90.00
_cell.angle_beta   90.00
_cell.angle_gamma   90.00
#
_symmetry.space_group_name_H-M   'P 1'
#
loop_
_entity.id
_entity.type
_entity.pdbx_description
1 polymer ?
#
loop_
_entity_poly.entity_id
_entity_poly.type
_entity_poly.pdbx_seq_one_letter_code
_entity_poly.pdbx_strand_id
1 'polypeptide(L)'
;LVDAPCSGEGMFRKEPVARQQHCEALVKQCAELGAEILDCAAAVLAPGGQLVYSTCTFAPEEDEGQVAAFLQRHPEFTLADALGNVDYTFGSEGEANRTGGLPLDVSKVRRIWPCQGGEGHFMARLVKAGTPRVLPAEGEYTAEEQLWLAAAEAAGKKAKGKGGKPARTPDARSARRENARACREAVQGDKRSREAQAGETSPAQSLAAWHAFAGQYFPALVDRPAVVHGGGVLLPVPFPQTNLHVLRAGVFVGSVQKGRFVPEHHLFTAFGAQCVNREELTLDDPRCVEYLSGREV
;
A
#
# COMPACT_ATOMS: atom_id res chain seq x y z
N LEU A 1 3.32 5.78 3.76
CA LEU A 1 1.90 5.59 4.07
C LEU A 1 1.69 4.27 4.78
N VAL A 2 1.06 4.31 5.94
CA VAL A 2 0.58 3.15 6.71
C VAL A 2 -0.94 3.23 6.72
N ASP A 3 -1.56 2.47 5.82
CA ASP A 3 -2.99 2.18 5.85
C ASP A 3 -3.16 0.92 6.70
N ALA A 4 -3.45 1.14 7.99
CA ALA A 4 -3.35 0.08 8.99
C ALA A 4 -4.52 -0.90 8.89
N PRO A 5 -4.28 -2.21 9.07
CA PRO A 5 -5.37 -3.14 9.30
C PRO A 5 -6.11 -2.72 10.56
N CYS A 6 -7.41 -2.53 10.45
CA CYS A 6 -8.25 -1.99 11.51
C CYS A 6 -9.57 -2.75 11.64
N SER A 7 -10.33 -2.47 12.69
CA SER A 7 -11.63 -3.08 12.95
C SER A 7 -12.72 -2.71 11.93
N GLY A 8 -12.47 -1.68 11.11
CA GLY A 8 -13.20 -1.43 9.87
C GLY A 8 -14.63 -0.91 10.04
N GLU A 9 -14.93 -0.14 11.08
CA GLU A 9 -16.27 0.41 11.33
C GLU A 9 -16.77 1.30 10.18
N GLY A 10 -15.87 2.05 9.53
CA GLY A 10 -16.18 2.83 8.34
C GLY A 10 -16.67 1.99 7.15
N MET A 11 -16.37 0.70 7.14
CA MET A 11 -16.78 -0.22 6.08
C MET A 11 -18.15 -0.85 6.30
N PHE A 12 -18.81 -0.63 7.45
CA PHE A 12 -20.08 -1.30 7.79
C PHE A 12 -21.20 -1.08 6.79
N ARG A 13 -21.20 0.03 6.07
CA ARG A 13 -22.18 0.32 5.02
C ARG A 13 -21.93 -0.43 3.72
N LYS A 14 -20.66 -0.72 3.41
CA LYS A 14 -20.24 -1.40 2.17
C LYS A 14 -20.09 -2.90 2.35
N GLU A 15 -19.59 -3.32 3.52
CA GLU A 15 -19.17 -4.69 3.80
C GLU A 15 -19.97 -5.28 4.98
N PRO A 16 -21.05 -6.01 4.72
CA PRO A 16 -21.84 -6.65 5.79
C PRO A 16 -21.01 -7.58 6.67
N VAL A 17 -19.97 -8.21 6.10
CA VAL A 17 -19.05 -9.12 6.82
C VAL A 17 -18.25 -8.35 7.87
N ALA A 18 -17.81 -7.14 7.57
CA ALA A 18 -17.08 -6.29 8.53
C ALA A 18 -17.92 -6.04 9.80
N ARG A 19 -19.23 -5.74 9.62
CA ARG A 19 -20.16 -5.56 10.75
C ARG A 19 -20.40 -6.83 11.56
N GLN A 20 -20.41 -8.00 10.90
CA GLN A 20 -20.61 -9.29 11.59
C GLN A 20 -19.38 -9.72 12.38
N GLN A 21 -18.19 -9.37 11.93
CA GLN A 21 -16.92 -9.75 12.56
C GLN A 21 -16.47 -8.77 13.64
N HIS A 22 -17.03 -7.56 13.66
CA HIS A 22 -16.64 -6.52 14.61
C HIS A 22 -16.97 -6.92 16.06
N CYS A 23 -15.95 -6.82 16.92
CA CYS A 23 -16.05 -7.03 18.36
C CYS A 23 -14.85 -6.37 19.07
N GLU A 24 -14.95 -6.17 20.37
CA GLU A 24 -13.87 -5.57 21.19
C GLU A 24 -12.53 -6.30 21.06
N ALA A 25 -12.58 -7.64 20.94
CA ALA A 25 -11.37 -8.44 20.76
C ALA A 25 -10.67 -8.13 19.44
N LEU A 26 -11.43 -7.87 18.36
CA LEU A 26 -10.90 -7.46 17.06
C LEU A 26 -10.27 -6.08 17.14
N VAL A 27 -10.93 -5.10 17.78
CA VAL A 27 -10.39 -3.75 17.99
C VAL A 27 -9.03 -3.82 18.71
N LYS A 28 -8.96 -4.58 19.82
CA LYS A 28 -7.72 -4.76 20.56
C LYS A 28 -6.62 -5.41 19.72
N GLN A 29 -6.95 -6.47 18.97
CA GLN A 29 -6.00 -7.14 18.08
C GLN A 29 -5.48 -6.22 16.97
N CYS A 30 -6.35 -5.43 16.38
CA CYS A 30 -5.98 -4.46 15.35
C CYS A 30 -5.11 -3.34 15.92
N ALA A 31 -5.43 -2.85 17.11
CA ALA A 31 -4.60 -1.85 17.81
C ALA A 31 -3.19 -2.37 18.10
N GLU A 32 -3.06 -3.61 18.61
CA GLU A 32 -1.76 -4.25 18.85
C GLU A 32 -0.95 -4.41 17.56
N LEU A 33 -1.60 -4.89 16.48
CA LEU A 33 -0.96 -5.05 15.18
C LEU A 33 -0.58 -3.70 14.55
N GLY A 34 -1.44 -2.69 14.70
CA GLY A 34 -1.17 -1.33 14.25
C GLY A 34 0.05 -0.72 14.92
N ALA A 35 0.23 -0.98 16.24
CA ALA A 35 1.42 -0.58 16.97
C ALA A 35 2.69 -1.21 16.41
N GLU A 36 2.69 -2.53 16.17
CA GLU A 36 3.83 -3.25 15.58
C GLU A 36 4.19 -2.70 14.18
N ILE A 37 3.19 -2.42 13.36
CA ILE A 37 3.39 -1.87 12.01
C ILE A 37 3.98 -0.47 12.07
N LEU A 38 3.48 0.39 12.96
CA LEU A 38 4.01 1.73 13.16
C LEU A 38 5.46 1.70 13.65
N ASP A 39 5.80 0.80 14.58
CA ASP A 39 7.17 0.64 15.07
C ASP A 39 8.12 0.15 13.95
N CYS A 40 7.66 -0.77 13.09
CA CYS A 40 8.40 -1.18 11.90
C CYS A 40 8.57 -0.02 10.90
N ALA A 41 7.51 0.76 10.67
CA ALA A 41 7.57 1.92 9.77
C ALA A 41 8.55 2.99 10.30
N ALA A 42 8.55 3.24 11.62
CA ALA A 42 9.49 4.14 12.26
C ALA A 42 10.95 3.69 12.07
N ALA A 43 11.22 2.39 12.15
CA ALA A 43 12.56 1.83 11.99
C ALA A 43 13.10 2.02 10.55
N VAL A 44 12.25 1.91 9.53
CA VAL A 44 12.68 2.01 8.11
C VAL A 44 12.62 3.43 7.55
N LEU A 45 11.91 4.34 8.22
CA LEU A 45 11.79 5.72 7.76
C LEU A 45 13.11 6.47 7.96
N ALA A 46 13.58 7.11 6.91
CA ALA A 46 14.79 7.93 6.96
C ALA A 46 14.61 9.16 7.89
N PRO A 47 15.69 9.69 8.47
CA PRO A 47 15.67 10.98 9.18
C PRO A 47 15.06 12.09 8.31
N GLY A 48 14.22 12.94 8.88
CA GLY A 48 13.48 13.98 8.15
C GLY A 48 12.32 13.45 7.30
N GLY A 49 12.08 12.13 7.28
CA GLY A 49 11.00 11.50 6.55
C GLY A 49 9.64 11.77 7.18
N GLN A 50 8.59 11.60 6.38
CA GLN A 50 7.20 11.76 6.80
C GLN A 50 6.47 10.43 6.74
N LEU A 51 5.64 10.16 7.74
CA LEU A 51 4.77 9.01 7.85
C LEU A 51 3.32 9.49 7.91
N VAL A 52 2.47 9.01 7.04
CA VAL A 52 1.03 9.17 7.15
C VAL A 52 0.44 7.85 7.64
N TYR A 53 -0.28 7.93 8.75
CA TYR A 53 -1.03 6.83 9.33
C TYR A 53 -2.51 7.03 9.05
N SER A 54 -3.19 6.00 8.57
CA SER A 54 -4.63 6.03 8.30
C SER A 54 -5.31 4.73 8.71
N THR A 55 -6.58 4.86 9.08
CA THR A 55 -7.49 3.74 9.36
C THR A 55 -8.86 4.02 8.76
N CYS A 56 -9.69 2.98 8.61
CA CYS A 56 -11.10 3.09 8.29
C CYS A 56 -11.99 2.69 9.48
N THR A 57 -11.59 3.01 10.70
CA THR A 57 -12.34 2.74 11.93
C THR A 57 -12.65 4.02 12.70
N PHE A 58 -13.43 3.89 13.78
CA PHE A 58 -13.70 4.97 14.74
C PHE A 58 -13.17 4.63 16.14
N ALA A 59 -12.56 3.46 16.30
CA ALA A 59 -12.07 2.98 17.59
C ALA A 59 -10.92 3.87 18.11
N PRO A 60 -11.04 4.43 19.32
CA PRO A 60 -10.00 5.30 19.88
C PRO A 60 -8.64 4.63 20.00
N GLU A 61 -8.64 3.34 20.31
CA GLU A 61 -7.45 2.51 20.48
C GLU A 61 -6.64 2.36 19.21
N GLU A 62 -7.31 2.46 18.07
CA GLU A 62 -6.71 2.34 16.74
C GLU A 62 -6.40 3.71 16.11
N ASP A 63 -6.93 4.79 16.66
CA ASP A 63 -6.85 6.15 16.12
C ASP A 63 -6.01 7.07 17.01
N GLU A 64 -6.62 8.02 17.75
CA GLU A 64 -5.89 9.00 18.58
C GLU A 64 -5.05 8.33 19.66
N GLY A 65 -5.58 7.29 20.31
CA GLY A 65 -4.86 6.52 21.32
C GLY A 65 -3.60 5.86 20.76
N GLN A 66 -3.71 5.32 19.54
CA GLN A 66 -2.59 4.70 18.85
C GLN A 66 -1.48 5.72 18.51
N VAL A 67 -1.87 6.88 17.97
CA VAL A 67 -0.92 7.96 17.63
C VAL A 67 -0.27 8.52 18.89
N ALA A 68 -1.04 8.75 19.94
CA ALA A 68 -0.53 9.26 21.22
C ALA A 68 0.48 8.27 21.85
N ALA A 69 0.16 6.98 21.85
CA ALA A 69 1.05 5.92 22.35
C ALA A 69 2.31 5.78 21.48
N PHE A 70 2.19 5.91 20.17
CA PHE A 70 3.34 5.90 19.26
C PHE A 70 4.31 7.04 19.55
N LEU A 71 3.82 8.27 19.70
CA LEU A 71 4.66 9.44 20.01
C LEU A 71 5.39 9.32 21.35
N GLN A 72 4.84 8.58 22.32
CA GLN A 72 5.54 8.29 23.57
C GLN A 72 6.68 7.29 23.40
N ARG A 73 6.49 6.27 22.54
CA ARG A 73 7.53 5.28 22.24
C ARG A 73 8.63 5.82 21.33
N HIS A 74 8.28 6.79 20.48
CA HIS A 74 9.14 7.34 19.43
C HIS A 74 9.32 8.85 19.61
N PRO A 75 10.11 9.32 20.58
CA PRO A 75 10.31 10.75 20.85
C PRO A 75 11.02 11.49 19.70
N GLU A 76 11.60 10.77 18.76
CA GLU A 76 12.17 11.30 17.53
C GLU A 76 11.11 11.70 16.50
N PHE A 77 9.82 11.41 16.74
CA PHE A 77 8.71 11.84 15.89
C PHE A 77 7.95 13.01 16.48
N THR A 78 7.43 13.85 15.62
CA THR A 78 6.50 14.92 15.94
C THR A 78 5.22 14.81 15.13
N LEU A 79 4.09 15.17 15.72
CA LEU A 79 2.83 15.26 15.00
C LEU A 79 2.78 16.55 14.19
N ALA A 80 2.61 16.43 12.89
CA ALA A 80 2.38 17.53 11.98
C ALA A 80 0.89 17.64 11.59
N ASP A 81 0.45 18.79 11.13
CA ASP A 81 -0.92 18.96 10.65
C ASP A 81 -1.20 17.98 9.50
N ALA A 82 -2.25 17.17 9.63
CA ALA A 82 -2.63 16.18 8.62
C ALA A 82 -3.05 16.82 7.30
N LEU A 83 -3.58 18.04 7.31
CA LEU A 83 -3.94 18.81 6.11
C LEU A 83 -2.72 19.41 5.41
N GLY A 84 -1.63 19.63 6.15
CA GLY A 84 -0.42 20.24 5.59
C GLY A 84 -0.67 21.66 5.08
N ASN A 85 -0.37 21.88 3.78
CA ASN A 85 -0.55 23.17 3.12
C ASN A 85 -1.82 23.22 2.23
N VAL A 86 -2.82 22.42 2.54
CA VAL A 86 -4.08 22.42 1.79
C VAL A 86 -4.92 23.63 2.20
N ASP A 87 -5.36 24.43 1.22
CA ASP A 87 -6.10 25.67 1.44
C ASP A 87 -7.57 25.48 1.87
N TYR A 88 -8.03 24.25 1.99
CA TYR A 88 -9.37 23.91 2.44
C TYR A 88 -9.33 22.88 3.57
N THR A 89 -10.32 22.98 4.46
CA THR A 89 -10.51 22.02 5.54
C THR A 89 -11.58 21.00 5.15
N PHE A 90 -11.33 19.74 5.45
CA PHE A 90 -12.29 18.65 5.34
C PHE A 90 -12.28 17.80 6.60
N GLY A 91 -13.35 17.10 6.86
CA GLY A 91 -13.49 16.30 8.09
C GLY A 91 -13.57 17.16 9.34
N SER A 92 -13.25 16.57 10.47
CA SER A 92 -13.14 17.20 11.78
C SER A 92 -11.79 16.93 12.40
N GLU A 93 -11.43 17.72 13.40
CA GLU A 93 -10.30 17.43 14.29
C GLU A 93 -10.54 16.13 15.05
N GLY A 94 -9.47 15.59 15.65
CA GLY A 94 -9.59 14.48 16.56
C GLY A 94 -10.27 14.87 17.89
N GLU A 95 -10.53 13.88 18.72
CA GLU A 95 -11.22 14.07 19.98
C GLU A 95 -10.29 13.80 21.17
N ALA A 96 -10.10 14.81 22.05
CA ALA A 96 -9.16 14.74 23.16
C ALA A 96 -9.51 13.64 24.18
N ASN A 97 -10.78 13.29 24.35
CA ASN A 97 -11.23 12.20 25.20
C ASN A 97 -10.91 10.80 24.67
N ARG A 98 -10.40 10.70 23.43
CA ARG A 98 -10.08 9.45 22.73
C ARG A 98 -8.60 9.08 22.75
N THR A 99 -7.76 9.88 23.40
CA THR A 99 -6.29 9.65 23.45
C THR A 99 -5.86 8.62 24.49
N GLY A 100 -6.80 8.02 25.23
CA GLY A 100 -6.48 7.13 26.34
C GLY A 100 -5.80 7.86 27.52
N GLY A 101 -5.99 9.18 27.63
CA GLY A 101 -5.37 10.02 28.66
C GLY A 101 -3.92 10.44 28.33
N LEU A 102 -3.41 10.09 27.16
CA LEU A 102 -2.08 10.48 26.70
C LEU A 102 -2.11 11.86 26.01
N PRO A 103 -1.03 12.64 26.09
CA PRO A 103 -0.97 13.94 25.44
C PRO A 103 -0.95 13.80 23.91
N LEU A 104 -1.85 14.49 23.23
CA LEU A 104 -1.91 14.60 21.78
C LEU A 104 -2.55 15.93 21.38
N ASP A 105 -1.96 16.64 20.46
CA ASP A 105 -2.59 17.79 19.83
C ASP A 105 -3.59 17.32 18.75
N VAL A 106 -4.82 17.08 19.18
CA VAL A 106 -5.88 16.51 18.34
C VAL A 106 -6.31 17.42 17.20
N SER A 107 -5.96 18.70 17.22
CA SER A 107 -6.23 19.64 16.12
C SER A 107 -5.43 19.28 14.85
N LYS A 108 -4.34 18.53 15.00
CA LYS A 108 -3.45 18.13 13.91
C LYS A 108 -3.82 16.82 13.23
N VAL A 109 -4.75 16.04 13.79
CA VAL A 109 -5.28 14.84 13.14
C VAL A 109 -6.63 15.14 12.49
N ARG A 110 -7.11 14.24 11.63
CA ARG A 110 -8.41 14.39 10.98
C ARG A 110 -9.22 13.12 11.05
N ARG A 111 -10.52 13.33 11.31
CA ARG A 111 -11.58 12.34 11.20
C ARG A 111 -12.55 12.72 10.10
N ILE A 112 -12.91 11.77 9.27
CA ILE A 112 -13.96 11.93 8.26
C ILE A 112 -15.12 11.04 8.68
N TRP A 113 -16.17 11.66 9.19
CA TRP A 113 -17.36 10.95 9.65
C TRP A 113 -18.33 10.69 8.48
N PRO A 114 -19.17 9.66 8.57
CA PRO A 114 -20.20 9.39 7.55
C PRO A 114 -21.14 10.56 7.28
N CYS A 115 -21.47 11.37 8.29
CA CYS A 115 -22.28 12.57 8.14
C CYS A 115 -21.60 13.69 7.33
N GLN A 116 -20.31 13.60 7.10
CA GLN A 116 -19.51 14.52 6.30
C GLN A 116 -19.32 14.05 4.85
N GLY A 117 -20.06 13.02 4.44
CA GLY A 117 -20.02 12.48 3.07
C GLY A 117 -18.96 11.42 2.82
N GLY A 118 -18.16 11.05 3.84
CA GLY A 118 -17.17 9.98 3.77
C GLY A 118 -17.71 8.61 4.23
N GLU A 119 -16.85 7.61 4.20
CA GLU A 119 -17.18 6.28 4.75
C GLU A 119 -16.83 6.16 6.23
N GLY A 120 -15.88 6.96 6.68
CA GLY A 120 -15.25 6.90 7.98
C GLY A 120 -13.77 6.64 7.84
N HIS A 121 -12.96 7.65 8.17
CA HIS A 121 -11.50 7.54 8.13
C HIS A 121 -10.89 8.37 9.24
N PHE A 122 -9.72 7.92 9.69
CA PHE A 122 -8.82 8.69 10.54
C PHE A 122 -7.48 8.88 9.82
N MET A 123 -6.85 10.04 10.04
CA MET A 123 -5.54 10.36 9.46
C MET A 123 -4.68 11.13 10.44
N ALA A 124 -3.40 10.75 10.53
CA ALA A 124 -2.36 11.47 11.24
C ALA A 124 -1.09 11.56 10.40
N ARG A 125 -0.41 12.70 10.42
CA ARG A 125 0.88 12.90 9.77
C ARG A 125 1.98 13.08 10.82
N LEU A 126 2.99 12.26 10.73
CA LEU A 126 4.11 12.17 11.65
C LEU A 126 5.41 12.50 10.91
N VAL A 127 6.29 13.27 11.52
CA VAL A 127 7.57 13.67 10.94
C VAL A 127 8.69 13.18 11.83
N LYS A 128 9.64 12.42 11.27
CA LYS A 128 10.84 11.96 11.97
C LYS A 128 11.88 13.07 12.02
N ALA A 129 12.48 13.29 13.17
CA ALA A 129 13.55 14.27 13.35
C ALA A 129 14.76 13.97 12.44
N GLY A 130 15.47 15.00 12.02
CA GLY A 130 16.65 14.91 11.20
C GLY A 130 16.52 15.63 9.85
N THR A 131 17.58 15.60 9.09
CA THR A 131 17.62 16.24 7.76
C THR A 131 17.13 15.24 6.71
N PRO A 132 16.15 15.62 5.85
CA PRO A 132 15.72 14.78 4.75
C PRO A 132 16.91 14.45 3.84
N ARG A 133 17.04 13.17 3.49
CA ARG A 133 18.03 12.76 2.50
C ARG A 133 17.56 13.25 1.13
N VAL A 134 18.39 14.04 0.46
CA VAL A 134 18.18 14.37 -0.95
C VAL A 134 18.48 13.08 -1.73
N LEU A 135 17.46 12.49 -2.33
CA LEU A 135 17.67 11.36 -3.24
C LEU A 135 18.37 11.89 -4.50
N PRO A 136 19.39 11.19 -5.01
CA PRO A 136 19.99 11.53 -6.30
C PRO A 136 18.90 11.45 -7.39
N ALA A 137 19.11 12.22 -8.47
CA ALA A 137 18.22 12.14 -9.64
C ALA A 137 18.14 10.69 -10.14
N GLU A 138 17.01 10.31 -10.75
CA GLU A 138 16.79 8.96 -11.25
C GLU A 138 17.98 8.49 -12.10
N GLY A 139 18.64 7.42 -11.65
CA GLY A 139 19.82 6.85 -12.32
C GLY A 139 21.19 7.26 -11.77
N GLU A 140 21.26 8.24 -10.87
CA GLU A 140 22.50 8.61 -10.19
C GLU A 140 22.54 8.03 -8.77
N TYR A 141 23.27 6.95 -8.60
CA TYR A 141 23.55 6.40 -7.28
C TYR A 141 24.86 6.98 -6.73
N THR A 142 24.89 7.34 -5.46
CA THR A 142 26.12 7.69 -4.77
C THR A 142 27.10 6.52 -4.78
N ALA A 143 28.39 6.79 -4.64
CA ALA A 143 29.40 5.73 -4.58
C ALA A 143 29.12 4.70 -3.47
N GLU A 144 28.54 5.13 -2.36
CA GLU A 144 28.15 4.28 -1.22
C GLU A 144 26.95 3.38 -1.56
N GLU A 145 25.98 3.90 -2.29
CA GLU A 145 24.83 3.13 -2.78
C GLU A 145 25.24 2.12 -3.86
N GLN A 146 26.17 2.48 -4.74
CA GLN A 146 26.75 1.55 -5.71
C GLN A 146 27.51 0.42 -5.03
N LEU A 147 28.28 0.71 -3.97
CA LEU A 147 28.95 -0.29 -3.14
C LEU A 147 27.94 -1.20 -2.43
N TRP A 148 26.84 -0.65 -1.91
CA TRP A 148 25.79 -1.40 -1.27
C TRP A 148 25.07 -2.31 -2.27
N LEU A 149 24.73 -1.81 -3.46
CA LEU A 149 24.13 -2.60 -4.54
C LEU A 149 25.05 -3.74 -4.98
N ALA A 150 26.33 -3.46 -5.15
CA ALA A 150 27.33 -4.48 -5.52
C ALA A 150 27.48 -5.55 -4.40
N ALA A 151 27.46 -5.15 -3.14
CA ALA A 151 27.51 -6.07 -1.99
C ALA A 151 26.25 -6.94 -1.90
N ALA A 152 25.05 -6.37 -2.17
CA ALA A 152 23.79 -7.09 -2.20
C ALA A 152 23.75 -8.13 -3.35
N GLU A 153 24.25 -7.77 -4.53
CA GLU A 153 24.40 -8.70 -5.66
C GLU A 153 25.37 -9.86 -5.34
N ALA A 154 26.50 -9.56 -4.67
CA ALA A 154 27.47 -10.57 -4.27
C ALA A 154 26.90 -11.52 -3.20
N ALA A 155 26.09 -11.02 -2.26
CA ALA A 155 25.41 -11.82 -1.24
C ALA A 155 24.33 -12.73 -1.84
N GLY A 156 23.60 -12.25 -2.85
CA GLY A 156 22.60 -13.05 -3.57
C GLY A 156 23.16 -14.25 -4.31
N LYS A 157 24.41 -14.14 -4.79
CA LYS A 157 25.13 -15.26 -5.45
C LYS A 157 25.57 -16.35 -4.45
N LYS A 158 25.77 -16.01 -3.16
CA LYS A 158 26.16 -16.97 -2.09
C LYS A 158 24.98 -17.70 -1.44
N ALA A 159 23.77 -17.17 -1.52
CA ALA A 159 22.58 -17.72 -0.83
C ALA A 159 21.97 -18.97 -1.50
N LYS A 160 22.49 -19.46 -2.63
CA LYS A 160 22.08 -20.74 -3.27
C LYS A 160 22.58 -21.99 -2.55
N GLY A 161 23.25 -21.89 -1.40
CA GLY A 161 23.78 -22.99 -0.62
C GLY A 161 23.35 -22.95 0.85
N LYS A 162 22.48 -23.90 1.23
CA LYS A 162 22.10 -24.35 2.59
C LYS A 162 21.06 -23.48 3.36
N GLY A 163 19.80 -23.92 3.26
CA GLY A 163 18.73 -23.51 4.18
C GLY A 163 18.84 -24.18 5.55
N GLY A 164 19.07 -23.39 6.59
CA GLY A 164 18.87 -23.77 7.98
C GLY A 164 17.71 -22.93 8.56
N LYS A 165 16.67 -23.59 9.09
CA LYS A 165 15.53 -22.93 9.72
C LYS A 165 15.87 -22.53 11.17
N PRO A 166 15.54 -21.31 11.63
CA PRO A 166 15.64 -20.95 13.05
C PRO A 166 14.53 -21.61 13.88
N ALA A 167 14.86 -22.02 15.11
CA ALA A 167 13.95 -22.66 16.07
C ALA A 167 12.92 -21.68 16.61
N ARG A 168 11.67 -22.09 16.75
CA ARG A 168 10.51 -21.30 17.20
C ARG A 168 9.98 -21.81 18.54
N THR A 169 9.58 -20.90 19.41
CA THR A 169 8.89 -21.15 20.68
C THR A 169 7.39 -21.49 20.49
N PRO A 170 6.78 -22.35 21.34
CA PRO A 170 5.51 -23.05 21.04
C PRO A 170 4.20 -22.26 21.14
N ASP A 171 4.08 -21.19 21.92
CA ASP A 171 2.78 -20.63 22.29
C ASP A 171 2.16 -19.59 21.35
N ALA A 172 2.92 -19.01 20.43
CA ALA A 172 2.38 -18.12 19.37
C ALA A 172 1.83 -18.88 18.16
N ARG A 173 1.86 -20.22 18.17
CA ARG A 173 1.58 -21.06 16.99
C ARG A 173 0.10 -21.30 16.70
N SER A 174 -0.76 -21.34 17.70
CA SER A 174 -2.18 -21.68 17.49
C SER A 174 -2.96 -20.48 16.93
N ALA A 175 -2.86 -19.32 17.53
CA ALA A 175 -3.54 -18.10 17.06
C ALA A 175 -3.05 -17.65 15.65
N ARG A 176 -1.73 -17.77 15.38
CA ARG A 176 -1.21 -17.50 14.02
C ARG A 176 -1.64 -18.51 12.97
N ARG A 177 -1.94 -19.76 13.34
CA ARG A 177 -2.45 -20.76 12.40
C ARG A 177 -3.90 -20.53 12.01
N GLU A 178 -4.76 -20.11 12.92
CA GLU A 178 -6.15 -19.78 12.61
C GLU A 178 -6.29 -18.51 11.78
N ASN A 179 -5.57 -17.43 12.12
CA ASN A 179 -5.54 -16.22 11.32
C ASN A 179 -4.88 -16.41 9.94
N ALA A 180 -3.78 -17.20 9.88
CA ALA A 180 -3.17 -17.54 8.60
C ALA A 180 -4.05 -18.45 7.74
N ARG A 181 -4.93 -19.25 8.36
CA ARG A 181 -5.91 -20.07 7.65
C ARG A 181 -7.06 -19.23 7.11
N ALA A 182 -7.63 -18.33 7.93
CA ALA A 182 -8.67 -17.39 7.51
C ALA A 182 -8.17 -16.44 6.40
N CYS A 183 -6.95 -15.92 6.54
CA CYS A 183 -6.33 -15.08 5.53
C CYS A 183 -6.01 -15.86 4.24
N ARG A 184 -5.60 -17.14 4.34
CA ARG A 184 -5.39 -18.02 3.17
C ARG A 184 -6.70 -18.40 2.50
N GLU A 185 -7.77 -18.62 3.25
CA GLU A 185 -9.10 -18.92 2.71
C GLU A 185 -9.71 -17.69 2.01
N ALA A 186 -9.54 -16.48 2.54
CA ALA A 186 -9.92 -15.23 1.90
C ALA A 186 -9.11 -14.96 0.61
N VAL A 187 -7.77 -15.14 0.65
CA VAL A 187 -6.89 -15.00 -0.51
C VAL A 187 -7.12 -16.10 -1.55
N GLN A 188 -7.48 -17.32 -1.12
CA GLN A 188 -7.82 -18.42 -2.04
C GLN A 188 -9.21 -18.22 -2.67
N GLY A 189 -10.15 -17.61 -1.97
CA GLY A 189 -11.46 -17.21 -2.53
C GLY A 189 -11.29 -16.21 -3.68
N ASP A 190 -10.47 -15.17 -3.47
CA ASP A 190 -10.15 -14.17 -4.49
C ASP A 190 -9.30 -14.74 -5.64
N LYS A 191 -8.36 -15.64 -5.35
CA LYS A 191 -7.61 -16.39 -6.37
C LYS A 191 -8.50 -17.28 -7.22
N ARG A 192 -9.40 -18.06 -6.61
CA ARG A 192 -10.33 -18.93 -7.35
C ARG A 192 -11.29 -18.13 -8.22
N SER A 193 -11.72 -16.96 -7.78
CA SER A 193 -12.55 -16.05 -8.57
C SER A 193 -11.80 -15.47 -9.77
N ARG A 194 -10.52 -15.17 -9.61
CA ARG A 194 -9.65 -14.67 -10.69
C ARG A 194 -9.17 -15.79 -11.62
N GLU A 195 -8.86 -16.96 -11.09
CA GLU A 195 -8.48 -18.13 -11.90
C GLU A 195 -9.66 -18.72 -12.69
N ALA A 196 -10.89 -18.66 -12.16
CA ALA A 196 -12.09 -19.08 -12.88
C ALA A 196 -12.51 -18.13 -14.02
N GLN A 197 -12.01 -16.88 -14.00
CA GLN A 197 -12.24 -15.90 -15.07
C GLN A 197 -11.10 -15.83 -16.09
N ALA A 198 -9.92 -16.30 -15.76
CA ALA A 198 -8.79 -16.45 -16.69
C ALA A 198 -8.98 -17.75 -17.48
N GLY A 199 -9.71 -17.72 -18.57
CA GLY A 199 -9.65 -18.78 -19.58
C GLY A 199 -8.18 -19.02 -19.94
N GLU A 200 -7.81 -20.28 -20.18
CA GLU A 200 -6.44 -20.81 -20.37
C GLU A 200 -5.66 -20.06 -21.48
N THR A 201 -5.22 -18.85 -21.20
CA THR A 201 -4.35 -18.10 -22.10
C THR A 201 -2.90 -18.47 -21.77
N SER A 202 -2.17 -19.00 -22.75
CA SER A 202 -0.76 -19.35 -22.53
C SER A 202 0.10 -18.12 -22.25
N PRO A 203 1.22 -18.23 -21.51
CA PRO A 203 2.13 -17.12 -21.29
C PRO A 203 2.58 -16.41 -22.57
N ALA A 204 2.81 -17.17 -23.65
CA ALA A 204 3.18 -16.62 -24.96
C ALA A 204 2.05 -15.76 -25.57
N GLN A 205 0.81 -16.20 -25.44
CA GLN A 205 -0.35 -15.43 -25.90
C GLN A 205 -0.55 -14.15 -25.08
N SER A 206 -0.33 -14.21 -23.77
CA SER A 206 -0.41 -13.03 -22.89
C SER A 206 0.64 -11.98 -23.26
N LEU A 207 1.88 -12.41 -23.52
CA LEU A 207 2.94 -11.51 -23.99
C LEU A 207 2.66 -10.95 -25.37
N ALA A 208 2.17 -11.76 -26.31
CA ALA A 208 1.80 -11.29 -27.65
C ALA A 208 0.68 -10.23 -27.58
N ALA A 209 -0.34 -10.45 -26.75
CA ALA A 209 -1.41 -9.49 -26.54
C ALA A 209 -0.91 -8.19 -25.89
N TRP A 210 0.01 -8.28 -24.93
CA TRP A 210 0.69 -7.12 -24.34
C TRP A 210 1.47 -6.34 -25.40
N HIS A 211 2.32 -6.99 -26.20
CA HIS A 211 3.12 -6.31 -27.21
C HIS A 211 2.24 -5.63 -28.27
N ALA A 212 1.14 -6.24 -28.67
CA ALA A 212 0.18 -5.62 -29.59
C ALA A 212 -0.46 -4.37 -28.98
N PHE A 213 -0.89 -4.44 -27.73
CA PHE A 213 -1.45 -3.31 -26.99
C PHE A 213 -0.40 -2.21 -26.76
N ALA A 214 0.79 -2.58 -26.31
CA ALA A 214 1.87 -1.61 -26.06
C ALA A 214 2.31 -0.93 -27.35
N GLY A 215 2.41 -1.65 -28.47
CA GLY A 215 2.72 -1.07 -29.78
C GLY A 215 1.73 0.00 -30.22
N GLN A 216 0.47 -0.14 -29.86
CA GLN A 216 -0.59 0.81 -30.20
C GLN A 216 -0.63 2.02 -29.25
N TYR A 217 -0.44 1.83 -27.95
CA TYR A 217 -0.71 2.86 -26.93
C TYR A 217 0.53 3.31 -26.18
N PHE A 218 1.55 2.47 -26.04
CA PHE A 218 2.77 2.72 -25.26
C PHE A 218 4.02 2.25 -26.03
N PRO A 219 4.30 2.79 -27.23
CA PRO A 219 5.41 2.31 -28.07
C PRO A 219 6.77 2.32 -27.36
N ALA A 220 6.98 3.24 -26.42
CA ALA A 220 8.20 3.30 -25.60
C ALA A 220 8.37 2.11 -24.64
N LEU A 221 7.33 1.31 -24.40
CA LEU A 221 7.37 0.15 -23.52
C LEU A 221 7.49 -1.19 -24.25
N VAL A 222 7.41 -1.22 -25.57
CA VAL A 222 7.41 -2.46 -26.37
C VAL A 222 8.67 -3.27 -26.15
N ASP A 223 9.83 -2.60 -26.09
CA ASP A 223 11.12 -3.26 -25.95
C ASP A 223 11.50 -3.53 -24.48
N ARG A 224 10.67 -3.12 -23.51
CA ARG A 224 10.91 -3.44 -22.10
C ARG A 224 10.66 -4.92 -21.83
N PRO A 225 11.52 -5.58 -21.04
CA PRO A 225 11.28 -6.94 -20.59
C PRO A 225 9.90 -7.06 -19.96
N ALA A 226 9.14 -8.07 -20.37
CA ALA A 226 7.82 -8.37 -19.81
C ALA A 226 7.77 -9.85 -19.40
N VAL A 227 7.16 -10.15 -18.27
CA VAL A 227 7.01 -11.52 -17.77
C VAL A 227 5.55 -11.79 -17.40
N VAL A 228 5.13 -13.04 -17.51
CA VAL A 228 3.79 -13.46 -17.06
C VAL A 228 3.89 -13.97 -15.62
N HIS A 229 3.11 -13.38 -14.72
CA HIS A 229 3.05 -13.76 -13.31
C HIS A 229 1.60 -13.72 -12.82
N GLY A 230 1.11 -14.82 -12.23
CA GLY A 230 -0.24 -14.89 -11.67
C GLY A 230 -1.36 -14.61 -12.67
N GLY A 231 -1.19 -15.04 -13.93
CA GLY A 231 -2.19 -14.85 -14.99
C GLY A 231 -2.18 -13.47 -15.65
N GLY A 232 -1.26 -12.60 -15.28
CA GLY A 232 -1.13 -11.28 -15.89
C GLY A 232 0.30 -10.93 -16.30
N VAL A 233 0.46 -9.81 -16.99
CA VAL A 233 1.73 -9.32 -17.50
C VAL A 233 2.33 -8.30 -16.53
N LEU A 234 3.60 -8.48 -16.23
CA LEU A 234 4.39 -7.63 -15.35
C LEU A 234 5.60 -7.08 -16.13
N LEU A 235 5.85 -5.78 -16.03
CA LEU A 235 7.12 -5.18 -16.42
C LEU A 235 8.03 -5.18 -15.19
N PRO A 236 9.03 -6.06 -15.14
CA PRO A 236 9.92 -6.15 -13.99
C PRO A 236 10.77 -4.90 -13.87
N VAL A 237 11.02 -4.47 -12.63
CA VAL A 237 12.05 -3.49 -12.33
C VAL A 237 13.26 -4.19 -11.72
N PRO A 238 14.48 -3.73 -11.99
CA PRO A 238 15.65 -4.22 -11.30
C PRO A 238 15.44 -4.09 -9.78
N PHE A 239 15.56 -5.18 -9.07
CA PHE A 239 15.45 -5.21 -7.62
C PHE A 239 16.71 -5.85 -7.05
N PRO A 240 17.43 -5.17 -6.15
CA PRO A 240 18.61 -5.74 -5.54
C PRO A 240 18.22 -7.04 -4.79
N GLN A 241 18.93 -8.11 -5.03
CA GLN A 241 18.72 -9.36 -4.33
C GLN A 241 19.11 -9.19 -2.85
N THR A 242 18.11 -9.01 -2.01
CA THR A 242 18.25 -8.92 -0.56
C THR A 242 17.79 -10.20 0.09
N ASN A 243 17.99 -10.33 1.40
CA ASN A 243 17.40 -11.43 2.18
C ASN A 243 15.88 -11.28 2.38
N LEU A 244 15.25 -10.34 1.71
CA LEU A 244 13.81 -10.13 1.73
C LEU A 244 13.10 -11.15 0.84
N HIS A 245 11.95 -11.62 1.27
CA HIS A 245 11.06 -12.41 0.45
C HIS A 245 10.25 -11.47 -0.44
N VAL A 246 10.77 -11.22 -1.65
CA VAL A 246 10.11 -10.35 -2.62
C VAL A 246 8.97 -11.12 -3.28
N LEU A 247 7.74 -10.70 -3.04
CA LEU A 247 6.55 -11.29 -3.65
C LEU A 247 6.37 -10.84 -5.10
N ARG A 248 6.70 -9.58 -5.37
CA ARG A 248 6.62 -8.98 -6.71
C ARG A 248 7.52 -7.75 -6.78
N ALA A 249 8.27 -7.61 -7.88
CA ALA A 249 9.02 -6.39 -8.20
C ALA A 249 8.71 -5.98 -9.64
N GLY A 250 8.08 -4.82 -9.83
CA GLY A 250 7.69 -4.32 -11.13
C GLY A 250 6.25 -3.82 -11.19
N VAL A 251 5.86 -3.36 -12.37
CA VAL A 251 4.54 -2.81 -12.64
C VAL A 251 3.66 -3.87 -13.29
N PHE A 252 2.56 -4.22 -12.65
CA PHE A 252 1.53 -5.08 -13.22
C PHE A 252 0.73 -4.29 -14.25
N VAL A 253 0.91 -4.61 -15.52
CA VAL A 253 0.37 -3.79 -16.62
C VAL A 253 -0.99 -4.25 -17.12
N GLY A 254 -1.38 -5.49 -16.87
CA GLY A 254 -2.69 -6.00 -17.26
C GLY A 254 -2.73 -7.51 -17.42
N SER A 255 -3.87 -8.01 -17.88
CA SER A 255 -4.11 -9.43 -18.12
C SER A 255 -4.90 -9.65 -19.42
N VAL A 256 -4.91 -10.87 -19.92
CA VAL A 256 -5.74 -11.22 -21.07
C VAL A 256 -7.08 -11.75 -20.57
N GLN A 257 -8.17 -11.11 -20.99
CA GLN A 257 -9.54 -11.52 -20.67
C GLN A 257 -10.31 -11.69 -21.99
N LYS A 258 -10.91 -12.85 -22.18
CA LYS A 258 -11.67 -13.18 -23.40
C LYS A 258 -10.90 -12.88 -24.70
N GLY A 259 -9.59 -13.18 -24.73
CA GLY A 259 -8.71 -12.98 -25.86
C GLY A 259 -8.26 -11.52 -26.12
N ARG A 260 -8.60 -10.58 -25.26
CA ARG A 260 -8.17 -9.19 -25.35
C ARG A 260 -7.29 -8.82 -24.17
N PHE A 261 -6.28 -7.98 -24.40
CA PHE A 261 -5.50 -7.39 -23.32
C PHE A 261 -6.33 -6.33 -22.60
N VAL A 262 -6.49 -6.50 -21.30
CA VAL A 262 -7.17 -5.54 -20.41
C VAL A 262 -6.10 -4.90 -19.56
N PRO A 263 -5.82 -3.59 -19.75
CA PRO A 263 -4.81 -2.89 -18.96
C PRO A 263 -5.29 -2.66 -17.54
N GLU A 264 -4.33 -2.65 -16.61
CA GLU A 264 -4.57 -2.37 -15.20
C GLU A 264 -4.24 -0.91 -14.86
N HIS A 265 -4.86 -0.39 -13.82
CA HIS A 265 -4.66 0.98 -13.36
C HIS A 265 -3.17 1.31 -13.13
N HIS A 266 -2.39 0.35 -12.63
CA HIS A 266 -0.97 0.52 -12.37
C HIS A 266 -0.15 0.90 -13.63
N LEU A 267 -0.55 0.44 -14.82
CA LEU A 267 0.08 0.84 -16.07
C LEU A 267 -0.04 2.35 -16.29
N PHE A 268 -1.24 2.88 -16.11
CA PHE A 268 -1.50 4.31 -16.34
C PHE A 268 -0.89 5.18 -15.24
N THR A 269 -0.89 4.72 -14.01
CA THR A 269 -0.23 5.43 -12.90
C THR A 269 1.28 5.53 -13.12
N ALA A 270 1.92 4.44 -13.60
CA ALA A 270 3.37 4.41 -13.79
C ALA A 270 3.82 5.05 -15.10
N PHE A 271 3.05 4.89 -16.18
CA PHE A 271 3.49 5.21 -17.54
C PHE A 271 2.46 6.02 -18.34
N GLY A 272 1.39 6.52 -17.74
CA GLY A 272 0.33 7.25 -18.44
C GLY A 272 0.83 8.45 -19.23
N ALA A 273 1.86 9.14 -18.73
CA ALA A 273 2.50 10.24 -19.47
C ALA A 273 3.13 9.80 -20.83
N GLN A 274 3.42 8.51 -20.99
CA GLN A 274 3.99 7.93 -22.23
C GLN A 274 2.92 7.36 -23.16
N CYS A 275 1.64 7.40 -22.78
CA CYS A 275 0.54 6.96 -23.65
C CYS A 275 0.39 7.91 -24.83
N VAL A 276 0.39 7.37 -26.05
CA VAL A 276 0.26 8.19 -27.27
C VAL A 276 -1.17 8.67 -27.53
N ASN A 277 -2.16 7.93 -27.03
CA ASN A 277 -3.59 8.29 -27.13
C ASN A 277 -4.11 8.69 -25.74
N ARG A 278 -3.70 9.85 -25.27
CA ARG A 278 -4.15 10.40 -23.99
C ARG A 278 -4.88 11.73 -24.20
N GLU A 279 -5.86 11.98 -23.41
CA GLU A 279 -6.50 13.27 -23.27
C GLU A 279 -6.13 13.86 -21.89
N GLU A 280 -5.75 15.13 -21.90
CA GLU A 280 -5.42 15.86 -20.66
C GLU A 280 -6.63 16.70 -20.27
N LEU A 281 -7.21 16.38 -19.12
CA LEU A 281 -8.31 17.14 -18.54
C LEU A 281 -7.76 18.06 -17.45
N THR A 282 -8.13 19.32 -17.48
CA THR A 282 -7.90 20.22 -16.36
C THR A 282 -8.94 19.97 -15.25
N LEU A 283 -8.66 20.40 -14.02
CA LEU A 283 -9.60 20.24 -12.92
C LEU A 283 -10.93 20.99 -13.14
N ASP A 284 -10.93 22.00 -14.01
CA ASP A 284 -12.11 22.80 -14.35
C ASP A 284 -12.95 22.16 -15.47
N ASP A 285 -12.45 21.11 -16.11
CA ASP A 285 -13.18 20.41 -17.16
C ASP A 285 -14.33 19.60 -16.54
N PRO A 286 -15.59 19.82 -16.96
CA PRO A 286 -16.74 19.08 -16.44
C PRO A 286 -16.59 17.55 -16.55
N ARG A 287 -15.87 17.07 -17.58
CA ARG A 287 -15.58 15.65 -17.81
C ARG A 287 -14.71 15.06 -16.66
N CYS A 288 -13.90 15.88 -16.00
CA CYS A 288 -13.12 15.43 -14.85
C CYS A 288 -14.03 14.92 -13.73
N VAL A 289 -15.13 15.60 -13.45
CA VAL A 289 -16.13 15.20 -12.44
C VAL A 289 -16.84 13.92 -12.87
N GLU A 290 -17.23 13.82 -14.15
CA GLU A 290 -17.86 12.61 -14.69
C GLU A 290 -16.93 11.39 -14.57
N TYR A 291 -15.68 11.53 -15.01
CA TYR A 291 -14.66 10.49 -14.90
C TYR A 291 -14.42 10.06 -13.44
N LEU A 292 -14.22 11.01 -12.53
CA LEU A 292 -14.01 10.73 -11.10
C LEU A 292 -15.25 10.12 -10.43
N SER A 293 -16.42 10.32 -11.01
CA SER A 293 -17.68 9.68 -10.58
C SER A 293 -17.87 8.28 -11.17
N GLY A 294 -16.90 7.76 -11.94
CA GLY A 294 -16.94 6.45 -12.55
C GLY A 294 -17.84 6.35 -13.80
N ARG A 295 -18.13 7.49 -14.42
CA ARG A 295 -18.88 7.53 -15.69
C ARG A 295 -17.93 7.52 -16.89
N GLU A 296 -18.40 7.01 -18.02
CA GLU A 296 -17.70 7.14 -19.30
C GLU A 296 -17.70 8.60 -19.75
N VAL A 297 -16.54 9.07 -20.24
CA VAL A 297 -16.32 10.46 -20.67
C VAL A 297 -15.94 10.50 -22.15
#